data_f11455aaefc7b37f60c99a8e2b30cc94
#
_entry.id   f11455aaefc7b37f60c99a8e2b30cc94
#
_cell.length_a   1.000
_cell.length_b   1.000
_cell.length_c   1.000
_cell.angle_alpha   90.00
_cell.angle_beta   90.00
_cell.angle_gamma   90.00
#
_symmetry.space_group_name_H-M   'P 1'
#
loop_
_entity.id
_entity.type
_entity.pdbx_description
1 polymer ?
#
loop_
_entity_poly.entity_id
_entity_poly.type
_entity_poly.pdbx_seq_one_letter_code
_entity_poly.pdbx_strand_id
1 'polypeptide(L)'
;MWEERAYGARREIAALAASGLGVSDLHAAAIRLIEDKVGTDLTCWATIDPEMLVISTMTSGEAQPPPEYEPLLAESEYAADEPHSFATLARRRESMAKLSDLPERDRNRSLRFNNVWQPLGVDQELRVLFLADGACWGAAGMVRSGRDFTNRETEFLAAVAPAIASATRLAVRSEARGWMPNGHPAIVLVGSAREVRAVTPAAGEWQERLDQIAPGRFIVMMQVMASGARTASSGGFRARLRDAYGQWAILHASQLIGADQDQVAVTIEPASGDHLMSLLFLAYGLTAREREICREVSNGHSTSEIAGRLFISSNTVQDHLKSIFGKVDVRSRGELVARLRPDGPSQTEPAITP
;
A
#
# COMPACT_ATOMS: atom_id res chain seq x y z
N MET A 1 0.67 11.23 -34.51
CA MET A 1 1.95 11.03 -33.77
C MET A 1 1.79 10.87 -32.24
N TRP A 2 1.13 11.81 -31.48
CA TRP A 2 0.90 11.62 -30.04
C TRP A 2 -0.03 10.43 -29.75
N GLU A 3 -1.19 10.38 -30.42
CA GLU A 3 -2.20 9.33 -30.22
C GLU A 3 -1.67 7.93 -30.55
N GLU A 4 -0.86 7.78 -31.60
CA GLU A 4 -0.23 6.50 -31.93
C GLU A 4 0.75 6.06 -30.85
N ARG A 5 1.57 6.98 -30.33
CA ARG A 5 2.51 6.69 -29.23
C ARG A 5 1.76 6.35 -27.92
N ALA A 6 0.71 7.11 -27.62
CA ALA A 6 -0.12 6.83 -26.46
C ALA A 6 -0.85 5.47 -26.58
N TYR A 7 -1.33 5.13 -27.78
CA TYR A 7 -1.93 3.82 -28.04
C TYR A 7 -0.90 2.69 -27.91
N GLY A 8 0.32 2.87 -28.42
CA GLY A 8 1.42 1.92 -28.25
C GLY A 8 1.73 1.68 -26.77
N ALA A 9 1.91 2.75 -26.00
CA ALA A 9 2.19 2.65 -24.57
C ALA A 9 1.06 1.97 -23.77
N ARG A 10 -0.22 2.21 -24.12
CA ARG A 10 -1.36 1.50 -23.50
C ARG A 10 -1.28 -0.01 -23.72
N ARG A 11 -0.91 -0.43 -24.94
CA ARG A 11 -0.73 -1.86 -25.26
C ARG A 11 0.43 -2.48 -24.48
N GLU A 12 1.54 -1.76 -24.39
CA GLU A 12 2.72 -2.22 -23.64
C GLU A 12 2.41 -2.32 -22.13
N ILE A 13 1.70 -1.35 -21.54
CA ILE A 13 1.26 -1.40 -20.16
C ILE A 13 0.28 -2.58 -19.94
N ALA A 14 -0.63 -2.82 -20.89
CA ALA A 14 -1.52 -3.99 -20.80
C ALA A 14 -0.75 -5.32 -20.90
N ALA A 15 0.30 -5.38 -21.71
CA ALA A 15 1.18 -6.53 -21.79
C ALA A 15 2.00 -6.74 -20.50
N LEU A 16 2.52 -5.67 -19.90
CA LEU A 16 3.15 -5.71 -18.58
C LEU A 16 2.18 -6.21 -17.51
N ALA A 17 0.93 -5.77 -17.55
CA ALA A 17 -0.11 -6.24 -16.64
C ALA A 17 -0.34 -7.76 -16.70
N ALA A 18 -0.11 -8.37 -17.86
CA ALA A 18 -0.26 -9.81 -18.09
C ALA A 18 1.02 -10.62 -17.86
N SER A 19 2.17 -9.96 -17.62
CA SER A 19 3.48 -10.64 -17.58
C SER A 19 3.79 -11.38 -16.27
N GLY A 20 2.97 -11.17 -15.21
CA GLY A 20 3.20 -11.81 -13.92
C GLY A 20 4.39 -11.25 -13.14
N LEU A 21 4.87 -10.06 -13.47
CA LEU A 21 5.94 -9.39 -12.74
C LEU A 21 5.55 -9.11 -11.29
N GLY A 22 6.54 -9.09 -10.41
CA GLY A 22 6.39 -8.58 -9.05
C GLY A 22 6.13 -7.06 -9.05
N VAL A 23 5.66 -6.53 -7.91
CA VAL A 23 5.23 -5.13 -7.80
C VAL A 23 6.34 -4.17 -8.20
N SER A 24 7.56 -4.35 -7.70
CA SER A 24 8.68 -3.43 -7.96
C SER A 24 9.08 -3.42 -9.44
N ASP A 25 9.19 -4.60 -10.05
CA ASP A 25 9.55 -4.72 -11.47
C ASP A 25 8.45 -4.18 -12.38
N LEU A 26 7.19 -4.45 -12.03
CA LEU A 26 6.02 -3.92 -12.72
C LEU A 26 6.03 -2.38 -12.72
N HIS A 27 6.19 -1.78 -11.54
CA HIS A 27 6.21 -0.33 -11.39
C HIS A 27 7.40 0.28 -12.12
N ALA A 28 8.61 -0.26 -11.97
CA ALA A 28 9.80 0.23 -12.66
C ALA A 28 9.64 0.18 -14.20
N ALA A 29 9.07 -0.90 -14.73
CA ALA A 29 8.81 -1.01 -16.16
C ALA A 29 7.74 -0.02 -16.63
N ALA A 30 6.66 0.16 -15.88
CA ALA A 30 5.58 1.08 -16.22
C ALA A 30 6.02 2.55 -16.10
N ILE A 31 6.86 2.90 -15.12
CA ILE A 31 7.46 4.23 -14.98
C ILE A 31 8.22 4.59 -16.26
N ARG A 32 9.13 3.75 -16.73
CA ARG A 32 9.90 4.00 -17.96
C ARG A 32 9.01 4.26 -19.17
N LEU A 33 7.92 3.49 -19.33
CA LEU A 33 6.97 3.69 -20.42
C LEU A 33 6.20 4.99 -20.33
N ILE A 34 5.91 5.46 -19.14
CA ILE A 34 5.17 6.70 -18.90
C ILE A 34 6.08 7.91 -19.03
N GLU A 35 7.28 7.87 -18.46
CA GLU A 35 8.25 8.96 -18.56
C GLU A 35 8.63 9.29 -20.02
N ASP A 36 8.68 8.28 -20.89
CA ASP A 36 8.87 8.49 -22.34
C ASP A 36 7.71 9.27 -23.01
N LYS A 37 6.53 9.30 -22.40
CA LYS A 37 5.33 9.99 -22.95
C LYS A 37 4.99 11.26 -22.19
N VAL A 38 5.18 11.25 -20.88
CA VAL A 38 4.90 12.36 -19.97
C VAL A 38 6.23 12.82 -19.40
N GLY A 39 6.76 13.93 -19.90
CA GLY A 39 8.03 14.47 -19.42
C GLY A 39 7.91 14.89 -17.96
N THR A 40 8.74 14.32 -17.11
CA THR A 40 8.81 14.59 -15.68
C THR A 40 10.25 14.82 -15.26
N ASP A 41 10.47 15.65 -14.24
CA ASP A 41 11.81 15.80 -13.64
C ASP A 41 12.04 14.70 -12.61
N LEU A 42 10.98 14.36 -11.83
CA LEU A 42 11.00 13.27 -10.86
C LEU A 42 9.68 12.49 -10.95
N THR A 43 9.77 11.18 -10.79
CA THR A 43 8.62 10.29 -10.73
C THR A 43 8.78 9.31 -9.57
N CYS A 44 7.75 9.20 -8.74
CA CYS A 44 7.72 8.24 -7.64
C CYS A 44 6.36 7.54 -7.61
N TRP A 45 6.38 6.21 -7.59
CA TRP A 45 5.19 5.39 -7.50
C TRP A 45 5.13 4.67 -6.16
N ALA A 46 3.96 4.61 -5.61
CA ALA A 46 3.68 3.94 -4.36
C ALA A 46 2.73 2.77 -4.59
N THR A 47 2.99 1.65 -3.93
CA THR A 47 1.95 0.66 -3.65
C THR A 47 1.22 1.10 -2.39
N ILE A 48 -0.10 1.15 -2.46
CA ILE A 48 -0.93 1.57 -1.32
C ILE A 48 -1.69 0.36 -0.79
N ASP A 49 -1.67 0.20 0.55
CA ASP A 49 -2.58 -0.74 1.21
C ASP A 49 -4.02 -0.27 1.02
N PRO A 50 -4.87 -1.05 0.34
CA PRO A 50 -6.20 -0.59 -0.04
C PRO A 50 -7.18 -0.43 1.13
N GLU A 51 -6.88 -1.02 2.28
CA GLU A 51 -7.71 -0.92 3.48
C GLU A 51 -7.25 0.22 4.40
N MET A 52 -5.94 0.35 4.57
CA MET A 52 -5.34 1.30 5.50
C MET A 52 -4.97 2.64 4.84
N LEU A 53 -4.89 2.69 3.51
CA LEU A 53 -4.46 3.83 2.70
C LEU A 53 -3.05 4.33 3.08
N VAL A 54 -2.18 3.41 3.44
CA VAL A 54 -0.78 3.66 3.77
C VAL A 54 0.11 3.11 2.65
N ILE A 55 1.19 3.82 2.36
CA ILE A 55 2.19 3.39 1.39
C ILE A 55 2.93 2.17 1.94
N SER A 56 2.83 1.03 1.26
CA SER A 56 3.51 -0.21 1.64
C SER A 56 4.88 -0.36 0.98
N THR A 57 5.04 0.05 -0.27
CA THR A 57 6.33 0.12 -0.97
C THR A 57 6.39 1.33 -1.89
N MET A 58 7.61 1.70 -2.30
CA MET A 58 7.83 2.77 -3.27
C MET A 58 8.80 2.31 -4.37
N THR A 59 8.60 2.83 -5.57
CA THR A 59 9.47 2.66 -6.71
C THR A 59 9.66 4.03 -7.36
N SER A 60 10.89 4.50 -7.46
CA SER A 60 11.21 5.78 -8.10
C SER A 60 11.65 5.57 -9.54
N GLY A 61 11.52 6.62 -10.36
CA GLY A 61 12.13 6.73 -11.67
C GLY A 61 13.66 6.82 -11.59
N GLU A 62 14.29 7.16 -12.71
CA GLU A 62 15.75 7.29 -12.77
C GLU A 62 16.25 8.44 -11.89
N ALA A 63 15.56 9.58 -11.92
CA ALA A 63 15.85 10.71 -11.06
C ALA A 63 15.13 10.58 -9.71
N GLN A 64 15.82 10.92 -8.64
CA GLN A 64 15.32 10.87 -7.26
C GLN A 64 15.55 12.22 -6.58
N PRO A 65 14.68 12.63 -5.65
CA PRO A 65 14.96 13.81 -4.83
C PRO A 65 16.20 13.54 -3.96
N PRO A 66 16.95 14.60 -3.58
CA PRO A 66 18.05 14.44 -2.63
C PRO A 66 17.56 13.78 -1.33
N PRO A 67 18.36 12.87 -0.71
CA PRO A 67 17.92 12.07 0.43
C PRO A 67 17.40 12.87 1.63
N GLU A 68 17.87 14.11 1.82
CA GLU A 68 17.41 15.01 2.88
C GLU A 68 15.94 15.41 2.75
N TYR A 69 15.33 15.30 1.56
CA TYR A 69 13.92 15.61 1.32
C TYR A 69 12.98 14.40 1.52
N GLU A 70 13.50 13.18 1.56
CA GLU A 70 12.65 11.99 1.74
C GLU A 70 11.83 12.00 3.04
N PRO A 71 12.39 12.39 4.22
CA PRO A 71 11.61 12.51 5.44
C PRO A 71 10.50 13.56 5.34
N LEU A 72 10.76 14.68 4.65
CA LEU A 72 9.80 15.77 4.46
C LEU A 72 8.65 15.35 3.53
N LEU A 73 8.95 14.59 2.48
CA LEU A 73 7.95 14.00 1.60
C LEU A 73 7.04 13.04 2.35
N ALA A 74 7.62 12.16 3.17
CA ALA A 74 6.85 11.23 3.97
C ALA A 74 6.00 11.95 5.03
N GLU A 75 6.56 12.96 5.70
CA GLU A 75 5.82 13.77 6.66
C GLU A 75 4.62 14.45 6.01
N SER A 76 4.83 15.09 4.87
CA SER A 76 3.77 15.78 4.14
C SER A 76 2.67 14.84 3.71
N GLU A 77 2.99 13.62 3.23
CA GLU A 77 2.00 12.66 2.77
C GLU A 77 0.99 12.28 3.85
N TYR A 78 1.40 12.27 5.11
CA TYR A 78 0.56 11.88 6.25
C TYR A 78 0.14 13.04 7.16
N ALA A 79 0.47 14.27 6.80
CA ALA A 79 -0.01 15.45 7.52
C ALA A 79 -1.52 15.61 7.33
N ALA A 80 -2.23 15.96 8.41
CA ALA A 80 -3.69 16.03 8.42
C ALA A 80 -4.25 17.03 7.39
N ASP A 81 -3.56 18.15 7.21
CA ASP A 81 -4.01 19.27 6.37
C ASP A 81 -3.29 19.34 5.02
N GLU A 82 -2.51 18.31 4.66
CA GLU A 82 -1.80 18.30 3.38
C GLU A 82 -2.80 18.11 2.23
N PRO A 83 -2.92 19.08 1.33
CA PRO A 83 -3.79 18.96 0.18
C PRO A 83 -3.28 17.87 -0.76
N HIS A 84 -4.23 17.17 -1.40
CA HIS A 84 -3.94 16.13 -2.38
C HIS A 84 -3.04 14.98 -1.88
N SER A 85 -2.99 14.69 -0.55
CA SER A 85 -2.36 13.43 -0.11
C SER A 85 -3.06 12.24 -0.77
N PHE A 86 -2.34 11.14 -1.06
CA PHE A 86 -2.93 9.97 -1.73
C PHE A 86 -4.12 9.41 -0.95
N ALA A 87 -4.02 9.39 0.38
CA ALA A 87 -5.11 8.97 1.24
C ALA A 87 -6.35 9.90 1.13
N THR A 88 -6.14 11.22 1.03
CA THR A 88 -7.23 12.19 0.86
C THR A 88 -7.91 12.01 -0.50
N LEU A 89 -7.15 11.89 -1.59
CA LEU A 89 -7.68 11.63 -2.92
C LEU A 89 -8.47 10.32 -2.95
N ALA A 90 -7.93 9.25 -2.36
CA ALA A 90 -8.58 7.95 -2.31
C ALA A 90 -9.93 8.00 -1.56
N ARG A 91 -9.99 8.69 -0.41
CA ARG A 91 -11.25 8.89 0.35
C ARG A 91 -12.28 9.71 -0.42
N ARG A 92 -11.84 10.71 -1.20
CA ARG A 92 -12.70 11.54 -2.05
C ARG A 92 -13.07 10.88 -3.37
N ARG A 93 -12.45 9.72 -3.68
CA ARG A 93 -12.59 9.02 -4.97
C ARG A 93 -12.14 9.86 -6.16
N GLU A 94 -11.20 10.75 -5.94
CA GLU A 94 -10.54 11.54 -6.97
C GLU A 94 -9.36 10.74 -7.50
N SER A 95 -9.42 10.34 -8.77
CA SER A 95 -8.37 9.49 -9.37
C SER A 95 -7.11 10.26 -9.74
N MET A 96 -7.19 11.59 -9.81
CA MET A 96 -6.10 12.45 -10.25
C MET A 96 -6.28 13.87 -9.70
N ALA A 97 -5.17 14.55 -9.42
CA ALA A 97 -5.16 15.95 -9.02
C ALA A 97 -3.85 16.63 -9.45
N LYS A 98 -3.93 17.87 -9.90
CA LYS A 98 -2.77 18.72 -10.20
C LYS A 98 -2.57 19.75 -9.08
N LEU A 99 -1.33 20.12 -8.83
CA LEU A 99 -1.00 21.21 -7.91
C LEU A 99 -1.66 22.54 -8.36
N SER A 100 -1.75 22.75 -9.68
CA SER A 100 -2.38 23.92 -10.28
C SER A 100 -3.91 23.99 -10.06
N ASP A 101 -4.56 22.88 -9.76
CA ASP A 101 -6.01 22.83 -9.47
C ASP A 101 -6.32 23.35 -8.04
N LEU A 102 -5.29 23.46 -7.18
CA LEU A 102 -5.47 23.98 -5.83
C LEU A 102 -5.67 25.50 -5.83
N PRO A 103 -6.63 26.00 -5.02
CA PRO A 103 -6.65 27.41 -4.68
C PRO A 103 -5.32 27.86 -4.08
N GLU A 104 -4.91 29.09 -4.37
CA GLU A 104 -3.63 29.63 -3.90
C GLU A 104 -3.43 29.48 -2.38
N ARG A 105 -4.48 29.73 -1.59
CA ARG A 105 -4.46 29.56 -0.13
C ARG A 105 -4.11 28.14 0.31
N ASP A 106 -4.58 27.11 -0.43
CA ASP A 106 -4.38 25.71 -0.08
C ASP A 106 -3.00 25.25 -0.57
N ARG A 107 -2.55 25.72 -1.73
CA ARG A 107 -1.17 25.54 -2.21
C ARG A 107 -0.14 26.12 -1.23
N ASN A 108 -0.40 27.32 -0.70
CA ASN A 108 0.48 27.98 0.27
C ASN A 108 0.52 27.27 1.64
N ARG A 109 -0.42 26.36 1.91
CA ARG A 109 -0.43 25.50 3.11
C ARG A 109 0.26 24.15 2.89
N SER A 110 0.49 23.74 1.65
CA SER A 110 1.11 22.46 1.36
C SER A 110 2.53 22.41 1.91
N LEU A 111 2.76 21.51 2.86
CA LEU A 111 4.09 21.24 3.40
C LEU A 111 5.01 20.68 2.31
N ARG A 112 4.46 19.81 1.46
CA ARG A 112 5.20 19.19 0.36
C ARG A 112 5.66 20.23 -0.65
N PHE A 113 4.77 21.14 -1.05
CA PHE A 113 5.13 22.20 -1.98
C PHE A 113 6.18 23.14 -1.38
N ASN A 114 5.95 23.66 -0.17
CA ASN A 114 6.80 24.68 0.43
C ASN A 114 8.16 24.15 0.89
N ASN A 115 8.20 22.93 1.43
CA ASN A 115 9.41 22.39 2.06
C ASN A 115 10.23 21.49 1.13
N VAL A 116 9.64 21.04 0.01
CA VAL A 116 10.32 20.11 -0.92
C VAL A 116 10.35 20.67 -2.33
N TRP A 117 9.18 20.87 -2.96
CA TRP A 117 9.15 21.20 -4.39
C TRP A 117 9.68 22.60 -4.68
N GLN A 118 9.26 23.60 -3.93
CA GLN A 118 9.71 24.96 -4.12
C GLN A 118 11.24 25.12 -3.92
N PRO A 119 11.88 24.58 -2.87
CA PRO A 119 13.33 24.58 -2.73
C PRO A 119 14.09 23.88 -3.86
N LEU A 120 13.48 22.84 -4.46
CA LEU A 120 14.06 22.12 -5.59
C LEU A 120 13.80 22.77 -6.95
N GLY A 121 13.10 23.93 -6.98
CA GLY A 121 12.75 24.63 -8.21
C GLY A 121 11.64 23.94 -9.01
N VAL A 122 10.89 23.04 -8.39
CA VAL A 122 9.75 22.33 -8.98
C VAL A 122 8.47 23.06 -8.64
N ASP A 123 7.66 23.36 -9.65
CA ASP A 123 6.44 24.15 -9.50
C ASP A 123 5.16 23.43 -9.98
N GLN A 124 5.29 22.28 -10.63
CA GLN A 124 4.17 21.48 -11.11
C GLN A 124 4.20 20.08 -10.51
N GLU A 125 3.08 19.65 -9.97
CA GLU A 125 2.88 18.28 -9.48
C GLU A 125 1.58 17.70 -10.04
N LEU A 126 1.64 16.46 -10.45
CA LEU A 126 0.48 15.65 -10.82
C LEU A 126 0.46 14.39 -9.96
N ARG A 127 -0.66 14.14 -9.32
CA ARG A 127 -0.90 12.94 -8.51
C ARG A 127 -1.96 12.07 -9.17
N VAL A 128 -1.69 10.78 -9.30
CA VAL A 128 -2.57 9.81 -9.96
C VAL A 128 -2.78 8.62 -9.04
N LEU A 129 -4.02 8.18 -8.86
CA LEU A 129 -4.34 6.96 -8.13
C LEU A 129 -4.54 5.78 -9.07
N PHE A 130 -4.07 4.63 -8.67
CA PHE A 130 -4.30 3.34 -9.33
C PHE A 130 -5.48 2.63 -8.66
N LEU A 131 -6.66 2.86 -9.21
CA LEU A 131 -7.93 2.36 -8.67
C LEU A 131 -8.42 1.15 -9.46
N ALA A 132 -8.74 0.05 -8.77
CA ALA A 132 -9.41 -1.12 -9.33
C ALA A 132 -10.44 -1.67 -8.35
N ASP A 133 -11.64 -2.01 -8.85
CA ASP A 133 -12.76 -2.55 -8.07
C ASP A 133 -13.09 -1.72 -6.82
N GLY A 134 -13.00 -0.40 -6.93
CA GLY A 134 -13.30 0.55 -5.85
C GLY A 134 -12.23 0.66 -4.75
N ALA A 135 -11.07 0.02 -4.93
CA ALA A 135 -9.94 0.05 -4.00
C ALA A 135 -8.72 0.73 -4.63
N CYS A 136 -7.93 1.43 -3.82
CA CYS A 136 -6.68 2.06 -4.24
C CYS A 136 -5.51 1.10 -4.02
N TRP A 137 -4.88 0.65 -5.10
CA TRP A 137 -3.76 -0.30 -5.08
C TRP A 137 -2.40 0.35 -5.21
N GLY A 138 -2.38 1.60 -5.62
CA GLY A 138 -1.15 2.36 -5.75
C GLY A 138 -1.42 3.79 -6.17
N ALA A 139 -0.35 4.55 -6.29
CA ALA A 139 -0.38 5.93 -6.74
C ALA A 139 0.92 6.33 -7.41
N ALA A 140 0.87 7.39 -8.20
CA ALA A 140 2.01 8.05 -8.79
C ALA A 140 2.04 9.52 -8.38
N GLY A 141 3.21 10.00 -7.95
CA GLY A 141 3.56 11.40 -7.90
C GLY A 141 4.54 11.71 -9.02
N MET A 142 4.20 12.66 -9.86
CA MET A 142 5.01 13.13 -10.98
C MET A 142 5.19 14.62 -10.85
N VAL A 143 6.42 15.10 -10.93
CA VAL A 143 6.71 16.52 -10.78
C VAL A 143 7.61 17.00 -11.92
N ARG A 144 7.48 18.27 -12.24
CA ARG A 144 8.34 18.98 -13.17
C ARG A 144 8.36 20.48 -12.94
N SER A 145 9.37 21.14 -13.46
CA SER A 145 9.50 22.58 -13.51
C SER A 145 8.88 23.17 -14.79
N GLY A 146 8.37 24.38 -14.69
CA GLY A 146 7.89 25.18 -15.82
C GLY A 146 6.48 24.81 -16.29
N ARG A 147 6.32 24.02 -17.35
CA ARG A 147 5.02 23.78 -17.98
C ARG A 147 4.13 22.84 -17.18
N ASP A 148 2.88 23.25 -16.91
CA ASP A 148 1.87 22.39 -16.27
C ASP A 148 1.50 21.14 -17.12
N PHE A 149 1.01 20.12 -16.46
CA PHE A 149 0.53 18.89 -17.11
C PHE A 149 -0.71 19.19 -17.98
N THR A 150 -0.62 18.83 -19.25
CA THR A 150 -1.67 19.07 -20.24
C THR A 150 -2.82 18.09 -20.11
N ASN A 151 -4.00 18.47 -20.64
CA ASN A 151 -5.15 17.57 -20.67
C ASN A 151 -4.86 16.25 -21.41
N ARG A 152 -4.03 16.28 -22.47
CA ARG A 152 -3.65 15.05 -23.18
C ARG A 152 -2.81 14.11 -22.33
N GLU A 153 -1.91 14.65 -21.51
CA GLU A 153 -1.10 13.85 -20.58
C GLU A 153 -1.97 13.25 -19.49
N THR A 154 -2.89 14.02 -18.92
CA THR A 154 -3.83 13.54 -17.89
C THR A 154 -4.82 12.51 -18.43
N GLU A 155 -5.37 12.71 -19.64
CA GLU A 155 -6.23 11.73 -20.33
C GLU A 155 -5.50 10.42 -20.63
N PHE A 156 -4.24 10.50 -21.05
CA PHE A 156 -3.42 9.32 -21.24
C PHE A 156 -3.23 8.54 -19.94
N LEU A 157 -2.87 9.22 -18.84
CA LEU A 157 -2.68 8.61 -17.53
C LEU A 157 -3.98 8.03 -16.99
N ALA A 158 -5.11 8.73 -17.14
CA ALA A 158 -6.43 8.23 -16.76
C ALA A 158 -6.79 6.93 -17.50
N ALA A 159 -6.36 6.82 -18.75
CA ALA A 159 -6.65 5.63 -19.56
C ALA A 159 -5.76 4.42 -19.23
N VAL A 160 -4.53 4.62 -18.71
CA VAL A 160 -3.61 3.52 -18.36
C VAL A 160 -3.69 3.13 -16.87
N ALA A 161 -4.07 4.06 -16.01
CA ALA A 161 -4.12 3.84 -14.56
C ALA A 161 -4.94 2.60 -14.13
N PRO A 162 -6.11 2.27 -14.71
CA PRO A 162 -6.85 1.06 -14.35
C PRO A 162 -6.11 -0.24 -14.68
N ALA A 163 -5.34 -0.28 -15.77
CA ALA A 163 -4.54 -1.44 -16.12
C ALA A 163 -3.38 -1.64 -15.12
N ILE A 164 -2.71 -0.55 -14.76
CA ILE A 164 -1.66 -0.54 -13.73
C ILE A 164 -2.23 -0.98 -12.38
N ALA A 165 -3.39 -0.45 -11.99
CA ALA A 165 -4.06 -0.83 -10.76
C ALA A 165 -4.37 -2.33 -10.69
N SER A 166 -4.91 -2.88 -11.78
CA SER A 166 -5.23 -4.30 -11.88
C SER A 166 -3.98 -5.17 -11.83
N ALA A 167 -2.90 -4.75 -12.49
CA ALA A 167 -1.61 -5.43 -12.46
C ALA A 167 -0.98 -5.39 -11.07
N THR A 168 -0.96 -4.22 -10.41
CA THR A 168 -0.45 -4.06 -9.04
C THR A 168 -1.23 -4.96 -8.07
N ARG A 169 -2.56 -5.00 -8.17
CA ARG A 169 -3.41 -5.90 -7.38
C ARG A 169 -3.02 -7.37 -7.56
N LEU A 170 -2.81 -7.81 -8.80
CA LEU A 170 -2.41 -9.19 -9.10
C LEU A 170 -1.02 -9.51 -8.55
N ALA A 171 -0.07 -8.60 -8.70
CA ALA A 171 1.28 -8.73 -8.16
C ALA A 171 1.26 -8.81 -6.63
N VAL A 172 0.54 -7.89 -5.94
CA VAL A 172 0.35 -7.93 -4.49
C VAL A 172 -0.24 -9.28 -4.05
N ARG A 173 -1.24 -9.80 -4.78
CA ARG A 173 -1.86 -11.09 -4.49
C ARG A 173 -0.87 -12.25 -4.60
N SER A 174 -0.04 -12.26 -5.64
CA SER A 174 0.95 -13.34 -5.86
C SER A 174 2.09 -13.31 -4.84
N GLU A 175 2.39 -12.14 -4.31
CA GLU A 175 3.47 -11.91 -3.36
C GLU A 175 3.00 -11.89 -1.89
N ALA A 176 1.69 -11.99 -1.63
CA ALA A 176 1.15 -12.04 -0.27
C ALA A 176 1.49 -13.39 0.39
N ARG A 177 2.68 -13.44 0.99
CA ARG A 177 3.15 -14.58 1.80
C ARG A 177 3.51 -14.08 3.17
N GLY A 178 3.08 -14.81 4.20
CA GLY A 178 3.51 -14.56 5.55
C GLY A 178 4.93 -15.08 5.78
N TRP A 179 5.59 -14.51 6.76
CA TRP A 179 6.87 -14.94 7.26
C TRP A 179 6.81 -15.03 8.78
N MET A 180 7.35 -16.10 9.33
CA MET A 180 7.45 -16.33 10.77
C MET A 180 8.91 -16.14 11.20
N PRO A 181 9.31 -15.01 11.81
CA PRO A 181 10.63 -14.92 12.42
C PRO A 181 10.65 -15.69 13.72
N ASN A 182 11.74 -16.35 13.97
CA ASN A 182 12.09 -16.83 15.30
C ASN A 182 12.59 -15.63 16.10
N GLY A 183 11.76 -15.01 16.95
CA GLY A 183 12.35 -13.91 17.66
C GLY A 183 11.44 -13.14 18.62
N HIS A 184 12.10 -12.27 19.36
CA HIS A 184 11.51 -11.33 20.29
C HIS A 184 10.74 -10.21 19.55
N PRO A 185 9.78 -9.54 20.20
CA PRO A 185 9.07 -8.43 19.61
C PRO A 185 10.02 -7.31 19.14
N ALA A 186 9.83 -6.84 17.91
CA ALA A 186 10.51 -5.65 17.42
C ALA A 186 9.74 -4.41 17.91
N ILE A 187 10.38 -3.60 18.74
CA ILE A 187 9.78 -2.40 19.34
C ILE A 187 10.69 -1.21 19.07
N VAL A 188 10.08 -0.11 18.67
CA VAL A 188 10.73 1.19 18.43
C VAL A 188 10.05 2.24 19.28
N LEU A 189 10.82 3.06 19.97
CA LEU A 189 10.33 4.22 20.69
C LEU A 189 10.66 5.50 19.91
N VAL A 190 9.62 6.25 19.57
CA VAL A 190 9.73 7.52 18.83
C VAL A 190 9.38 8.67 19.77
N GLY A 191 10.30 9.63 19.92
CA GLY A 191 10.15 10.80 20.77
C GLY A 191 9.28 11.90 20.15
N SER A 192 9.00 12.94 20.94
CA SER A 192 8.15 14.08 20.54
C SER A 192 8.71 14.87 19.34
N ALA A 193 10.02 14.96 19.21
CA ALA A 193 10.71 15.57 18.07
C ALA A 193 10.88 14.58 16.88
N ARG A 194 10.16 13.47 16.89
CA ARG A 194 10.15 12.42 15.85
C ARG A 194 11.47 11.63 15.72
N GLU A 195 12.36 11.80 16.66
CA GLU A 195 13.60 11.02 16.74
C GLU A 195 13.32 9.58 17.22
N VAL A 196 14.02 8.62 16.69
CA VAL A 196 14.04 7.26 17.23
C VAL A 196 14.91 7.28 18.49
N ARG A 197 14.30 7.04 19.66
CA ARG A 197 14.96 7.07 20.98
C ARG A 197 15.55 5.73 21.39
N ALA A 198 14.84 4.66 21.07
CA ALA A 198 15.27 3.31 21.43
C ALA A 198 14.70 2.29 20.45
N VAL A 199 15.44 1.22 20.23
CA VAL A 199 15.05 0.07 19.42
C VAL A 199 15.42 -1.22 20.12
N THR A 200 14.63 -2.26 19.95
CA THR A 200 15.04 -3.62 20.33
C THR A 200 15.96 -4.22 19.26
N PRO A 201 16.80 -5.23 19.58
CA PRO A 201 17.63 -5.89 18.58
C PRO A 201 16.83 -6.40 17.36
N ALA A 202 15.64 -6.96 17.60
CA ALA A 202 14.75 -7.41 16.52
C ALA A 202 14.27 -6.26 15.61
N ALA A 203 14.14 -5.04 16.14
CA ALA A 203 13.82 -3.86 15.30
C ALA A 203 15.01 -3.45 14.43
N GLY A 204 16.25 -3.70 14.85
CA GLY A 204 17.45 -3.50 14.03
C GLY A 204 17.45 -4.40 12.79
N GLU A 205 17.02 -5.66 12.90
CA GLU A 205 16.87 -6.55 11.74
C GLU A 205 15.84 -6.01 10.74
N TRP A 206 14.74 -5.44 11.22
CA TRP A 206 13.76 -4.77 10.37
C TRP A 206 14.31 -3.50 9.71
N GLN A 207 15.14 -2.75 10.43
CA GLN A 207 15.83 -1.59 9.85
C GLN A 207 16.68 -2.00 8.65
N GLU A 208 17.54 -3.01 8.80
CA GLU A 208 18.37 -3.49 7.70
C GLU A 208 17.51 -3.89 6.48
N ARG A 209 16.41 -4.61 6.70
CA ARG A 209 15.52 -5.09 5.64
C ARG A 209 14.76 -3.96 4.92
N LEU A 210 14.36 -2.93 5.64
CA LEU A 210 13.66 -1.79 5.05
C LEU A 210 14.62 -0.83 4.34
N ASP A 211 15.81 -0.62 4.92
CA ASP A 211 16.82 0.28 4.36
C ASP A 211 17.49 -0.31 3.09
N GLN A 212 17.34 -1.61 2.83
CA GLN A 212 17.66 -2.21 1.53
C GLN A 212 16.73 -1.76 0.41
N ILE A 213 15.50 -1.33 0.69
CA ILE A 213 14.57 -0.79 -0.32
C ILE A 213 15.01 0.62 -0.71
N ALA A 214 15.26 1.46 0.30
CA ALA A 214 15.79 2.80 0.16
C ALA A 214 16.48 3.21 1.49
N PRO A 215 17.63 3.84 1.46
CA PRO A 215 18.34 4.32 2.65
C PRO A 215 17.43 5.22 3.52
N GLY A 216 17.40 4.99 4.83
CA GLY A 216 16.59 5.76 5.77
C GLY A 216 15.10 5.42 5.80
N ARG A 217 14.64 4.45 4.99
CA ARG A 217 13.23 4.06 4.92
C ARG A 217 12.65 3.63 6.27
N PHE A 218 13.43 2.94 7.07
CA PHE A 218 13.00 2.56 8.42
C PHE A 218 12.64 3.79 9.27
N ILE A 219 13.51 4.78 9.32
CA ILE A 219 13.29 6.02 10.09
C ILE A 219 12.03 6.74 9.59
N VAL A 220 11.91 6.91 8.28
CA VAL A 220 10.75 7.54 7.66
C VAL A 220 9.46 6.81 8.05
N MET A 221 9.45 5.48 8.00
CA MET A 221 8.27 4.70 8.36
C MET A 221 7.93 4.85 9.86
N MET A 222 8.92 4.88 10.75
CA MET A 222 8.68 5.11 12.19
C MET A 222 8.07 6.49 12.44
N GLN A 223 8.53 7.52 11.72
CA GLN A 223 7.97 8.87 11.79
C GLN A 223 6.52 8.92 11.28
N VAL A 224 6.23 8.23 10.18
CA VAL A 224 4.87 8.07 9.65
C VAL A 224 3.95 7.40 10.68
N MET A 225 4.39 6.30 11.26
CA MET A 225 3.64 5.58 12.27
C MET A 225 3.36 6.45 13.50
N ALA A 226 4.36 7.18 13.97
CA ALA A 226 4.21 8.09 15.10
C ALA A 226 3.28 9.26 14.79
N SER A 227 3.36 9.85 13.60
CA SER A 227 2.46 10.91 13.15
C SER A 227 1.01 10.41 13.06
N GLY A 228 0.80 9.22 12.48
CA GLY A 228 -0.51 8.61 12.39
C GLY A 228 -1.13 8.34 13.78
N ALA A 229 -0.36 7.85 14.75
CA ALA A 229 -0.84 7.62 16.11
C ALA A 229 -1.21 8.91 16.84
N ARG A 230 -0.45 9.99 16.64
CA ARG A 230 -0.72 11.30 17.25
C ARG A 230 -1.97 11.98 16.68
N THR A 231 -2.25 11.75 15.39
CA THR A 231 -3.42 12.37 14.72
C THR A 231 -4.70 11.52 14.86
N ALA A 232 -4.58 10.24 15.16
CA ALA A 232 -5.72 9.35 15.35
C ALA A 232 -6.44 9.65 16.68
N SER A 233 -7.76 9.79 16.64
CA SER A 233 -8.59 10.00 17.84
C SER A 233 -8.48 8.86 18.86
N SER A 234 -8.11 7.66 18.43
CA SER A 234 -7.87 6.50 19.29
C SER A 234 -6.46 6.46 19.90
N GLY A 235 -5.57 7.37 19.55
CA GLY A 235 -4.14 7.33 19.92
C GLY A 235 -3.38 6.13 19.35
N GLY A 236 -3.98 5.40 18.41
CA GLY A 236 -3.41 4.23 17.78
C GLY A 236 -3.45 4.30 16.26
N PHE A 237 -2.41 3.78 15.60
CA PHE A 237 -2.31 3.72 14.15
C PHE A 237 -1.73 2.37 13.70
N ARG A 238 -2.19 1.85 12.57
CA ARG A 238 -1.69 0.59 12.00
C ARG A 238 -1.31 0.76 10.54
N ALA A 239 -0.30 0.01 10.13
CA ALA A 239 0.09 -0.10 8.74
C ALA A 239 0.56 -1.51 8.41
N ARG A 240 0.41 -1.90 7.16
CA ARG A 240 1.09 -3.07 6.58
C ARG A 240 2.14 -2.58 5.60
N LEU A 241 3.31 -3.17 5.65
CA LEU A 241 4.37 -2.87 4.70
C LEU A 241 5.09 -4.13 4.26
N ARG A 242 5.85 -4.00 3.18
CA ARG A 242 6.70 -5.07 2.66
C ARG A 242 8.16 -4.68 2.80
N ASP A 243 8.97 -5.68 3.12
CA ASP A 243 10.43 -5.53 3.13
C ASP A 243 11.03 -5.79 1.72
N ALA A 244 12.36 -5.70 1.63
CA ALA A 244 13.11 -5.94 0.41
C ALA A 244 12.98 -7.38 -0.13
N TYR A 245 12.62 -8.33 0.73
CA TYR A 245 12.44 -9.74 0.37
C TYR A 245 10.98 -10.08 0.02
N GLY A 246 10.09 -9.09 -0.02
CA GLY A 246 8.68 -9.28 -0.31
C GLY A 246 7.86 -9.80 0.88
N GLN A 247 8.43 -9.84 2.08
CA GLN A 247 7.76 -10.29 3.29
C GLN A 247 6.88 -9.17 3.86
N TRP A 248 5.70 -9.54 4.34
CA TRP A 248 4.78 -8.58 4.93
C TRP A 248 4.97 -8.46 6.43
N ALA A 249 4.97 -7.23 6.91
CA ALA A 249 4.90 -6.87 8.31
C ALA A 249 3.62 -6.09 8.61
N ILE A 250 3.13 -6.26 9.83
CA ILE A 250 2.12 -5.38 10.43
C ILE A 250 2.82 -4.49 11.46
N LEU A 251 2.55 -3.20 11.41
CA LEU A 251 3.03 -2.23 12.37
C LEU A 251 1.86 -1.70 13.18
N HIS A 252 2.06 -1.60 14.48
CA HIS A 252 1.13 -0.95 15.38
C HIS A 252 1.85 0.17 16.11
N ALA A 253 1.33 1.38 16.01
CA ALA A 253 1.81 2.52 16.77
C ALA A 253 0.79 2.91 17.82
N SER A 254 1.24 3.21 19.03
CA SER A 254 0.40 3.65 20.14
C SER A 254 1.07 4.78 20.88
N GLN A 255 0.31 5.84 21.20
CA GLN A 255 0.78 6.87 22.10
C GLN A 255 1.00 6.29 23.49
N LEU A 256 2.10 6.68 24.11
CA LEU A 256 2.41 6.29 25.49
C LEU A 256 1.84 7.33 26.47
N ILE A 257 1.31 6.83 27.56
CA ILE A 257 0.85 7.65 28.70
C ILE A 257 1.98 7.64 29.73
N GLY A 258 2.55 8.81 30.00
CA GLY A 258 3.66 8.93 30.94
C GLY A 258 4.15 10.36 31.13
N ALA A 259 5.28 10.51 31.83
CA ALA A 259 5.86 11.81 32.14
C ALA A 259 6.40 12.55 30.91
N ASP A 260 6.91 11.82 29.94
CA ASP A 260 7.32 12.36 28.64
C ASP A 260 6.12 12.31 27.70
N GLN A 261 5.46 13.44 27.53
CA GLN A 261 4.33 13.58 26.62
C GLN A 261 4.74 13.34 25.17
N ASP A 262 3.81 12.83 24.35
CA ASP A 262 3.94 12.61 22.91
C ASP A 262 4.91 11.53 22.44
N GLN A 263 5.34 10.62 23.33
CA GLN A 263 6.08 9.43 22.89
C GLN A 263 5.13 8.40 22.26
N VAL A 264 5.63 7.73 21.25
CA VAL A 264 4.92 6.66 20.53
C VAL A 264 5.76 5.39 20.55
N ALA A 265 5.15 4.29 20.97
CA ALA A 265 5.72 2.97 20.76
C ALA A 265 5.21 2.40 19.44
N VAL A 266 6.13 1.89 18.62
CA VAL A 266 5.81 1.17 17.39
C VAL A 266 6.27 -0.27 17.54
N THR A 267 5.35 -1.22 17.42
CA THR A 267 5.67 -2.65 17.31
C THR A 267 5.69 -3.04 15.84
N ILE A 268 6.63 -3.89 15.46
CA ILE A 268 6.74 -4.46 14.12
C ILE A 268 6.67 -5.98 14.29
N GLU A 269 5.70 -6.58 13.64
CA GLU A 269 5.47 -8.01 13.67
C GLU A 269 5.34 -8.53 12.25
N PRO A 270 5.75 -9.77 11.96
CA PRO A 270 5.39 -10.41 10.71
C PRO A 270 3.89 -10.44 10.55
N ALA A 271 3.41 -10.12 9.35
CA ALA A 271 2.00 -10.23 9.08
C ALA A 271 1.60 -11.72 9.02
N SER A 272 0.75 -12.15 9.94
CA SER A 272 0.15 -13.48 9.90
C SER A 272 -0.90 -13.61 8.80
N GLY A 273 -1.33 -14.84 8.52
CA GLY A 273 -2.42 -15.10 7.57
C GLY A 273 -3.68 -14.30 7.86
N ASP A 274 -4.02 -14.07 9.12
CA ASP A 274 -5.18 -13.25 9.50
C ASP A 274 -4.98 -11.76 9.14
N HIS A 275 -3.77 -11.24 9.28
CA HIS A 275 -3.42 -9.86 8.89
C HIS A 275 -3.48 -9.67 7.37
N LEU A 276 -3.14 -10.70 6.60
CA LEU A 276 -3.14 -10.67 5.13
C LEU A 276 -4.51 -11.03 4.54
N MET A 277 -5.37 -11.72 5.29
CA MET A 277 -6.66 -12.19 4.80
C MET A 277 -7.55 -11.07 4.27
N SER A 278 -7.61 -9.92 4.96
CA SER A 278 -8.40 -8.77 4.50
C SER A 278 -7.84 -8.17 3.21
N LEU A 279 -6.51 -8.11 3.07
CA LEU A 279 -5.83 -7.69 1.84
C LEU A 279 -6.15 -8.65 0.69
N LEU A 280 -6.06 -9.96 0.95
CA LEU A 280 -6.38 -10.99 -0.04
C LEU A 280 -7.85 -10.96 -0.46
N PHE A 281 -8.78 -10.70 0.45
CA PHE A 281 -10.20 -10.52 0.08
C PHE A 281 -10.39 -9.44 -0.96
N LEU A 282 -9.72 -8.30 -0.79
CA LEU A 282 -9.75 -7.21 -1.76
C LEU A 282 -9.03 -7.61 -3.05
N ALA A 283 -7.89 -8.26 -2.94
CA ALA A 283 -7.09 -8.69 -4.09
C ALA A 283 -7.81 -9.72 -4.97
N TYR A 284 -8.67 -10.56 -4.39
CA TYR A 284 -9.55 -11.48 -5.13
C TYR A 284 -10.86 -10.84 -5.59
N GLY A 285 -11.10 -9.56 -5.29
CA GLY A 285 -12.32 -8.85 -5.67
C GLY A 285 -13.57 -9.42 -4.99
N LEU A 286 -13.43 -9.86 -3.73
CA LEU A 286 -14.58 -10.39 -2.97
C LEU A 286 -15.48 -9.23 -2.50
N THR A 287 -16.78 -9.38 -2.72
CA THR A 287 -17.79 -8.44 -2.20
C THR A 287 -17.85 -8.47 -0.68
N ALA A 288 -18.46 -7.46 -0.05
CA ALA A 288 -18.62 -7.41 1.40
C ALA A 288 -19.25 -8.71 1.95
N ARG A 289 -20.29 -9.22 1.28
CA ARG A 289 -20.98 -10.45 1.69
C ARG A 289 -20.13 -11.70 1.52
N GLU A 290 -19.36 -11.79 0.44
CA GLU A 290 -18.42 -12.90 0.22
C GLU A 290 -17.31 -12.91 1.26
N ARG A 291 -16.83 -11.73 1.71
CA ARG A 291 -15.81 -11.61 2.78
C ARG A 291 -16.35 -12.09 4.13
N GLU A 292 -17.60 -11.76 4.46
CA GLU A 292 -18.26 -12.28 5.66
C GLU A 292 -18.30 -13.82 5.64
N ILE A 293 -18.75 -14.41 4.52
CA ILE A 293 -18.81 -15.86 4.34
C ILE A 293 -17.41 -16.47 4.42
N CYS A 294 -16.40 -15.89 3.79
CA CYS A 294 -15.01 -16.35 3.88
C CYS A 294 -14.50 -16.39 5.32
N ARG A 295 -14.79 -15.35 6.14
CA ARG A 295 -14.42 -15.34 7.57
C ARG A 295 -15.08 -16.49 8.34
N GLU A 296 -16.37 -16.73 8.11
CA GLU A 296 -17.10 -17.84 8.73
C GLU A 296 -16.54 -19.20 8.31
N VAL A 297 -16.18 -19.36 7.02
CA VAL A 297 -15.51 -20.56 6.52
C VAL A 297 -14.15 -20.75 7.18
N SER A 298 -13.36 -19.69 7.31
CA SER A 298 -12.04 -19.71 7.94
C SER A 298 -12.11 -20.02 9.43
N ASN A 299 -13.25 -19.73 10.08
CA ASN A 299 -13.54 -20.08 11.46
C ASN A 299 -14.07 -21.53 11.61
N GLY A 300 -14.19 -22.27 10.50
CA GLY A 300 -14.60 -23.68 10.52
C GLY A 300 -16.12 -23.94 10.50
N HIS A 301 -16.95 -22.89 10.37
CA HIS A 301 -18.40 -23.03 10.41
C HIS A 301 -18.95 -23.78 9.19
N SER A 302 -19.93 -24.66 9.41
CA SER A 302 -20.68 -25.36 8.36
C SER A 302 -21.61 -24.39 7.59
N THR A 303 -22.11 -24.84 6.43
CA THR A 303 -23.05 -24.04 5.61
C THR A 303 -24.31 -23.65 6.39
N SER A 304 -24.85 -24.55 7.24
CA SER A 304 -26.04 -24.24 8.04
C SER A 304 -25.76 -23.29 9.18
N GLU A 305 -24.60 -23.39 9.84
CA GLU A 305 -24.16 -22.44 10.86
C GLU A 305 -23.94 -21.04 10.26
N ILE A 306 -23.27 -20.95 9.11
CA ILE A 306 -23.07 -19.70 8.37
C ILE A 306 -24.43 -19.07 8.01
N ALA A 307 -25.37 -19.87 7.52
CA ALA A 307 -26.71 -19.43 7.17
C ALA A 307 -27.44 -18.81 8.38
N GLY A 308 -27.38 -19.49 9.53
CA GLY A 308 -27.95 -18.99 10.77
C GLY A 308 -27.28 -17.70 11.29
N ARG A 309 -25.94 -17.66 11.28
CA ARG A 309 -25.16 -16.49 11.77
C ARG A 309 -25.34 -15.25 10.90
N LEU A 310 -25.48 -15.44 9.60
CA LEU A 310 -25.61 -14.35 8.62
C LEU A 310 -27.07 -14.04 8.24
N PHE A 311 -28.04 -14.73 8.85
CA PHE A 311 -29.48 -14.57 8.60
C PHE A 311 -29.87 -14.72 7.14
N ILE A 312 -29.35 -15.77 6.46
CA ILE A 312 -29.66 -16.12 5.06
C ILE A 312 -29.94 -17.63 4.91
N SER A 313 -30.42 -18.04 3.75
CA SER A 313 -30.66 -19.47 3.49
C SER A 313 -29.34 -20.23 3.22
N SER A 314 -29.31 -21.54 3.52
CA SER A 314 -28.18 -22.39 3.17
C SER A 314 -27.90 -22.41 1.67
N ASN A 315 -28.93 -22.30 0.83
CA ASN A 315 -28.76 -22.19 -0.62
C ASN A 315 -28.02 -20.89 -1.01
N THR A 316 -28.38 -19.77 -0.38
CA THR A 316 -27.68 -18.49 -0.61
C THR A 316 -26.22 -18.58 -0.22
N VAL A 317 -25.89 -19.26 0.90
CA VAL A 317 -24.48 -19.50 1.27
C VAL A 317 -23.75 -20.33 0.21
N GLN A 318 -24.40 -21.37 -0.34
CA GLN A 318 -23.81 -22.21 -1.40
C GLN A 318 -23.56 -21.40 -2.68
N ASP A 319 -24.49 -20.55 -3.09
CA ASP A 319 -24.34 -19.67 -4.27
C ASP A 319 -23.14 -18.73 -4.08
N HIS A 320 -23.02 -18.11 -2.92
CA HIS A 320 -21.85 -17.28 -2.61
C HIS A 320 -20.56 -18.10 -2.60
N LEU A 321 -20.55 -19.31 -2.01
CA LEU A 321 -19.35 -20.15 -2.02
C LEU A 321 -18.93 -20.54 -3.45
N LYS A 322 -19.87 -20.81 -4.33
CA LYS A 322 -19.58 -21.07 -5.74
C LYS A 322 -18.93 -19.88 -6.42
N SER A 323 -19.45 -18.66 -6.17
CA SER A 323 -18.86 -17.42 -6.67
C SER A 323 -17.47 -17.19 -6.10
N ILE A 324 -17.28 -17.37 -4.78
CA ILE A 324 -16.00 -17.25 -4.08
C ILE A 324 -14.97 -18.21 -4.68
N PHE A 325 -15.35 -19.48 -4.86
CA PHE A 325 -14.44 -20.50 -5.42
C PHE A 325 -13.97 -20.11 -6.83
N GLY A 326 -14.87 -19.58 -7.67
CA GLY A 326 -14.49 -19.07 -8.98
C GLY A 326 -13.54 -17.87 -8.93
N LYS A 327 -13.75 -16.93 -8.01
CA LYS A 327 -12.90 -15.73 -7.86
C LYS A 327 -11.52 -16.05 -7.28
N VAL A 328 -11.45 -17.00 -6.35
CA VAL A 328 -10.20 -17.40 -5.66
C VAL A 328 -9.45 -18.49 -6.45
N ASP A 329 -10.10 -19.08 -7.45
CA ASP A 329 -9.59 -20.21 -8.25
C ASP A 329 -9.25 -21.41 -7.35
N VAL A 330 -10.26 -21.89 -6.63
CA VAL A 330 -10.18 -23.06 -5.74
C VAL A 330 -11.40 -23.96 -5.95
N ARG A 331 -11.29 -25.24 -5.53
CA ARG A 331 -12.35 -26.23 -5.72
C ARG A 331 -12.98 -26.73 -4.42
N SER A 332 -12.39 -26.38 -3.29
CA SER A 332 -12.83 -26.85 -1.99
C SER A 332 -12.69 -25.79 -0.89
N ARG A 333 -13.40 -25.99 0.23
CA ARG A 333 -13.28 -25.15 1.42
C ARG A 333 -11.87 -25.20 2.03
N GLY A 334 -11.25 -26.38 2.03
CA GLY A 334 -9.88 -26.54 2.51
C GLY A 334 -8.88 -25.73 1.68
N GLU A 335 -9.00 -25.81 0.34
CA GLU A 335 -8.19 -24.99 -0.57
C GLU A 335 -8.43 -23.50 -0.38
N LEU A 336 -9.70 -23.09 -0.15
CA LEU A 336 -10.04 -21.68 0.13
C LEU A 336 -9.34 -21.18 1.38
N VAL A 337 -9.40 -21.95 2.48
CA VAL A 337 -8.75 -21.57 3.74
C VAL A 337 -7.23 -21.52 3.56
N ALA A 338 -6.63 -22.51 2.91
CA ALA A 338 -5.20 -22.54 2.64
C ALA A 338 -4.74 -21.36 1.75
N ARG A 339 -5.56 -20.96 0.79
CA ARG A 339 -5.26 -19.82 -0.10
C ARG A 339 -5.38 -18.47 0.58
N LEU A 340 -6.32 -18.34 1.51
CA LEU A 340 -6.58 -17.08 2.23
C LEU A 340 -5.76 -16.95 3.51
N ARG A 341 -5.18 -18.04 4.01
CA ARG A 341 -4.25 -18.08 5.16
C ARG A 341 -2.95 -18.77 4.72
N PRO A 342 -2.09 -18.11 3.99
CA PRO A 342 -0.86 -18.71 3.43
C PRO A 342 0.11 -19.24 4.49
N ASP A 343 -0.08 -18.89 5.76
CA ASP A 343 0.71 -19.36 6.91
C ASP A 343 -0.04 -20.38 7.78
N GLY A 344 -1.04 -21.04 7.23
CA GLY A 344 -1.62 -22.20 7.88
C GLY A 344 -0.51 -23.20 8.23
N PRO A 345 -0.59 -23.95 9.36
CA PRO A 345 0.50 -24.79 9.83
C PRO A 345 1.02 -25.64 8.68
N SER A 346 2.29 -25.46 8.33
CA SER A 346 3.02 -26.42 7.49
C SER A 346 2.94 -27.76 8.22
N GLN A 347 2.01 -28.62 7.81
CA GLN A 347 2.02 -30.00 8.19
C GLN A 347 3.22 -30.62 7.48
N THR A 348 4.38 -30.55 8.09
CA THR A 348 5.45 -31.54 7.96
C THR A 348 6.62 -31.13 8.87
N GLU A 349 6.47 -31.29 10.19
CA GLU A 349 7.57 -31.80 10.96
C GLU A 349 7.39 -33.33 10.98
N PRO A 350 8.35 -34.10 10.41
CA PRO A 350 8.40 -35.53 10.70
C PRO A 350 8.75 -35.66 12.19
N ALA A 351 7.90 -36.36 12.92
CA ALA A 351 8.16 -36.73 14.31
C ALA A 351 9.55 -37.36 14.39
N ILE A 352 10.47 -36.68 15.06
CA ILE A 352 11.71 -37.33 15.54
C ILE A 352 11.25 -38.19 16.71
N THR A 353 11.08 -39.46 16.45
CA THR A 353 10.92 -40.49 17.50
C THR A 353 12.29 -40.77 18.12
N PRO A 354 12.36 -40.93 19.44
CA PRO A 354 13.59 -41.00 20.23
C PRO A 354 14.50 -42.18 19.92
#